data_e88abb1b73a25df3b7ff1f4b54f244e9
#
_entry.id   e88abb1b73a25df3b7ff1f4b54f244e9
#
_cell.length_a   1.000
_cell.length_b   1.000
_cell.length_c   1.000
_cell.angle_alpha   90.00
_cell.angle_beta   90.00
_cell.angle_gamma   90.00
#
_symmetry.space_group_name_H-M   'P 1'
#
loop_
_entity.id
_entity.type
_entity.pdbx_description
1 polymer ?
#
loop_
_entity_poly.entity_id
_entity_poly.type
_entity_poly.pdbx_seq_one_letter_code
_entity_poly.pdbx_strand_id
1 'polypeptide(L)'
;CLSLPGGCELGPRPIDLHLSALGKLGVHIKECHGSMKCTTGDGLKGNNISLAFPSVGATENIMLASVCAEGVTVIHNAAREPEICDLAHFLNKCGAHISGAGESTIIIDGVQYLHGCEYTVMADRIAATTFMSAAAVTGSHITLKDIVPSHLESVLPIFEEAGCSYHLKGDALSITGPKRLQPLK
;
A
#
# COMPACT_ATOMS: atom_id res chain seq x y z
N CYS A 1 -3.10 20.73 -13.51
CA CYS A 1 -3.22 21.37 -12.19
C CYS A 1 -3.99 20.44 -11.26
N LEU A 2 -3.47 20.18 -10.09
CA LEU A 2 -4.10 19.36 -9.06
C LEU A 2 -4.34 20.22 -7.83
N SER A 3 -5.51 20.13 -7.21
CA SER A 3 -5.73 20.70 -5.89
C SER A 3 -4.86 19.98 -4.87
N LEU A 4 -4.47 20.65 -3.79
CA LEU A 4 -3.86 19.95 -2.67
C LEU A 4 -4.82 18.85 -2.17
N PRO A 5 -4.31 17.65 -1.88
CA PRO A 5 -5.16 16.57 -1.42
C PRO A 5 -5.84 16.97 -0.11
N GLY A 6 -7.17 16.80 -0.07
CA GLY A 6 -7.93 16.94 1.16
C GLY A 6 -7.46 15.90 2.19
N GLY A 7 -7.56 16.25 3.47
CA GLY A 7 -7.38 15.33 4.57
C GLY A 7 -8.72 14.95 5.20
N CYS A 8 -8.73 14.01 6.12
CA CYS A 8 -9.81 13.89 7.10
C CYS A 8 -9.62 14.95 8.18
N GLU A 9 -10.61 15.12 9.07
CA GLU A 9 -10.56 16.11 10.18
C GLU A 9 -9.37 15.94 11.14
N LEU A 10 -8.60 14.85 11.00
CA LEU A 10 -7.38 14.58 11.76
C LEU A 10 -6.18 15.44 11.36
N GLY A 11 -6.30 16.29 10.33
CA GLY A 11 -5.25 17.22 9.90
C GLY A 11 -4.77 17.00 8.46
N PRO A 12 -3.84 17.86 8.00
CA PRO A 12 -3.28 17.77 6.66
C PRO A 12 -2.50 16.46 6.50
N ARG A 13 -2.67 15.79 5.36
CA ARG A 13 -1.86 14.62 4.99
C ARG A 13 -0.59 15.10 4.31
N PRO A 14 0.60 14.87 4.89
CA PRO A 14 1.86 15.25 4.27
C PRO A 14 2.08 14.43 3.00
N ILE A 15 2.43 15.11 1.91
CA ILE A 15 2.74 14.49 0.61
C ILE A 15 4.19 14.77 0.18
N ASP A 16 5.01 15.22 1.09
CA ASP A 16 6.40 15.60 0.89
C ASP A 16 7.24 14.46 0.29
N LEU A 17 7.07 13.22 0.77
CA LEU A 17 7.75 12.05 0.21
C LEU A 17 7.36 11.81 -1.26
N HIS A 18 6.08 11.95 -1.59
CA HIS A 18 5.58 11.79 -2.94
C HIS A 18 6.19 12.85 -3.87
N LEU A 19 6.12 14.12 -3.46
CA LEU A 19 6.64 15.25 -4.25
C LEU A 19 8.15 15.17 -4.45
N SER A 20 8.89 14.83 -3.38
CA SER A 20 10.34 14.64 -3.43
C SER A 20 10.71 13.52 -4.40
N ALA A 21 10.03 12.38 -4.34
CA ALA A 21 10.29 11.24 -5.20
C ALA A 21 9.96 11.54 -6.66
N LEU A 22 8.79 12.12 -6.93
CA LEU A 22 8.40 12.54 -8.28
C LEU A 22 9.38 13.58 -8.87
N GLY A 23 9.87 14.50 -8.03
CA GLY A 23 10.91 15.45 -8.44
C GLY A 23 12.20 14.76 -8.88
N LYS A 24 12.62 13.67 -8.20
CA LYS A 24 13.78 12.87 -8.60
C LYS A 24 13.58 12.13 -9.93
N LEU A 25 12.34 11.79 -10.27
CA LEU A 25 11.97 11.20 -11.55
C LEU A 25 11.87 12.24 -12.70
N GLY A 26 12.08 13.54 -12.41
CA GLY A 26 12.05 14.61 -13.41
C GLY A 26 10.76 15.40 -13.48
N VAL A 27 9.86 15.26 -12.49
CA VAL A 27 8.65 16.09 -12.40
C VAL A 27 9.00 17.48 -11.85
N HIS A 28 8.69 18.53 -12.60
CA HIS A 28 8.74 19.91 -12.12
C HIS A 28 7.42 20.27 -11.44
N ILE A 29 7.50 20.59 -10.16
CA ILE A 29 6.33 20.87 -9.31
C ILE A 29 6.36 22.35 -8.92
N LYS A 30 5.29 23.09 -9.25
CA LYS A 30 5.06 24.46 -8.82
C LYS A 30 3.77 24.56 -8.03
N GLU A 31 3.88 25.12 -6.85
CA GLU A 31 2.72 25.44 -6.01
C GLU A 31 2.15 26.81 -6.42
N CYS A 32 0.85 26.87 -6.69
CA CYS A 32 0.15 28.07 -7.13
C CYS A 32 -1.22 28.14 -6.45
N HIS A 33 -1.40 29.05 -5.50
CA HIS A 33 -2.70 29.38 -4.87
C HIS A 33 -3.50 28.14 -4.41
N GLY A 34 -2.89 27.25 -3.62
CA GLY A 34 -3.53 26.04 -3.11
C GLY A 34 -3.69 24.92 -4.16
N SER A 35 -3.05 25.05 -5.31
CA SER A 35 -2.97 24.01 -6.33
C SER A 35 -1.52 23.70 -6.67
N MET A 36 -1.27 22.50 -7.17
CA MET A 36 0.04 22.10 -7.70
C MET A 36 -0.03 21.95 -9.21
N LYS A 37 0.92 22.57 -9.90
CA LYS A 37 1.14 22.35 -11.34
C LYS A 37 2.36 21.45 -11.50
N CYS A 38 2.11 20.22 -12.00
CA CYS A 38 3.15 19.25 -12.30
C CYS A 38 3.39 19.20 -13.81
N THR A 39 4.63 19.24 -14.23
CA THR A 39 5.04 19.12 -15.64
C THR A 39 6.29 18.24 -15.74
N THR A 40 6.41 17.52 -16.82
CA THR A 40 7.63 16.79 -17.22
C THR A 40 8.14 17.43 -18.50
N GLY A 41 9.44 17.74 -18.58
CA GLY A 41 10.06 18.25 -19.83
C GLY A 41 10.22 17.11 -20.84
N ASP A 42 11.25 16.30 -20.64
CA ASP A 42 11.65 15.21 -21.54
C ASP A 42 11.15 13.82 -21.08
N GLY A 43 10.00 13.78 -20.41
CA GLY A 43 9.46 12.55 -19.81
C GLY A 43 10.03 12.25 -18.42
N LEU A 44 9.65 11.09 -17.87
CA LEU A 44 10.17 10.61 -16.60
C LEU A 44 11.45 9.79 -16.82
N LYS A 45 12.39 9.92 -15.90
CA LYS A 45 13.68 9.20 -15.93
C LYS A 45 13.88 8.41 -14.65
N GLY A 46 14.30 7.17 -14.80
CA GLY A 46 14.64 6.30 -13.69
C GLY A 46 15.71 6.91 -12.79
N ASN A 47 15.62 6.67 -11.49
CA ASN A 47 16.53 7.23 -10.50
C ASN A 47 16.63 6.35 -9.24
N ASN A 48 17.64 6.57 -8.41
CA ASN A 48 17.75 6.00 -7.07
C ASN A 48 16.97 6.88 -6.07
N ILE A 49 15.94 6.31 -5.46
CA ILE A 49 15.04 7.01 -4.55
C ILE A 49 15.09 6.33 -3.19
N SER A 50 15.56 7.05 -2.16
CA SER A 50 15.52 6.57 -0.77
C SER A 50 14.40 7.28 -0.03
N LEU A 51 13.49 6.51 0.56
CA LEU A 51 12.41 7.02 1.41
C LEU A 51 12.92 7.17 2.85
N ALA A 52 12.57 8.28 3.50
CA ALA A 52 12.94 8.54 4.90
C ALA A 52 12.29 7.52 5.86
N PHE A 53 11.10 7.03 5.50
CA PHE A 53 10.44 5.89 6.15
C PHE A 53 9.61 5.10 5.11
N PRO A 54 9.28 3.82 5.37
CA PRO A 54 8.55 2.99 4.43
C PRO A 54 7.08 3.42 4.33
N SER A 55 6.81 4.36 3.42
CA SER A 55 5.45 4.85 3.15
C SER A 55 4.82 4.06 2.02
N VAL A 56 3.67 3.42 2.29
CA VAL A 56 2.89 2.66 1.29
C VAL A 56 2.54 3.55 0.11
N GLY A 57 1.83 4.67 0.35
CA GLY A 57 1.38 5.54 -0.73
C GLY A 57 2.51 6.17 -1.54
N ALA A 58 3.66 6.53 -0.90
CA ALA A 58 4.82 7.03 -1.63
C ALA A 58 5.43 5.93 -2.51
N THR A 59 5.56 4.70 -1.99
CA THR A 59 6.06 3.55 -2.74
C THR A 59 5.17 3.26 -3.95
N GLU A 60 3.85 3.20 -3.78
CA GLU A 60 2.88 3.00 -4.87
C GLU A 60 3.01 4.08 -5.95
N ASN A 61 3.05 5.36 -5.55
CA ASN A 61 3.17 6.46 -6.52
C ASN A 61 4.49 6.43 -7.29
N ILE A 62 5.59 6.06 -6.64
CA ILE A 62 6.88 5.89 -7.32
C ILE A 62 6.79 4.72 -8.31
N MET A 63 6.24 3.58 -7.90
CA MET A 63 6.05 2.42 -8.77
C MET A 63 5.26 2.81 -10.02
N LEU A 64 4.08 3.42 -9.84
CA LEU A 64 3.21 3.84 -10.94
C LEU A 64 3.88 4.85 -11.88
N ALA A 65 4.67 5.79 -11.34
CA ALA A 65 5.39 6.78 -12.15
C ALA A 65 6.57 6.17 -12.91
N SER A 66 7.20 5.13 -12.35
CA SER A 66 8.46 4.57 -12.86
C SER A 66 8.27 3.49 -13.91
N VAL A 67 7.12 2.83 -13.97
CA VAL A 67 6.91 1.69 -14.90
C VAL A 67 7.10 2.06 -16.38
N CYS A 68 6.88 3.33 -16.75
CA CYS A 68 7.13 3.84 -18.10
C CYS A 68 8.20 4.96 -18.11
N ALA A 69 9.01 5.09 -17.07
CA ALA A 69 10.13 6.02 -17.05
C ALA A 69 11.31 5.47 -17.87
N GLU A 70 12.09 6.34 -18.47
CA GLU A 70 13.29 5.93 -19.19
C GLU A 70 14.38 5.43 -18.21
N GLY A 71 14.85 4.20 -18.39
CA GLY A 71 15.90 3.58 -17.56
C GLY A 71 15.35 2.91 -16.29
N VAL A 72 16.24 2.70 -15.32
CA VAL A 72 15.95 1.92 -14.10
C VAL A 72 15.67 2.83 -12.92
N THR A 73 14.61 2.55 -12.19
CA THR A 73 14.33 3.15 -10.87
C THR A 73 14.61 2.14 -9.77
N VAL A 74 15.33 2.58 -8.73
CA VAL A 74 15.55 1.79 -7.52
C VAL A 74 14.94 2.53 -6.33
N ILE A 75 14.01 1.89 -5.65
CA ILE A 75 13.38 2.42 -4.43
C ILE A 75 14.04 1.75 -3.23
N HIS A 76 14.73 2.51 -2.40
CA HIS A 76 15.28 2.05 -1.12
C HIS A 76 14.36 2.43 0.04
N ASN A 77 14.32 1.58 1.05
CA ASN A 77 13.42 1.69 2.19
C ASN A 77 11.95 1.74 1.76
N ALA A 78 11.60 0.92 0.75
CA ALA A 78 10.25 0.76 0.25
C ALA A 78 9.33 0.14 1.30
N ALA A 79 8.05 0.41 1.21
CA ALA A 79 7.01 -0.28 1.95
C ALA A 79 6.96 -1.77 1.51
N ARG A 80 6.61 -2.67 2.46
CA ARG A 80 6.65 -4.13 2.24
C ARG A 80 5.29 -4.78 2.38
N GLU A 81 4.27 -3.99 2.59
CA GLU A 81 2.90 -4.44 2.80
C GLU A 81 2.40 -5.24 1.59
N PRO A 82 1.47 -6.17 1.81
CA PRO A 82 0.92 -7.02 0.74
C PRO A 82 0.38 -6.24 -0.46
N GLU A 83 -0.14 -5.03 -0.23
CA GLU A 83 -0.64 -4.11 -1.25
C GLU A 83 0.44 -3.74 -2.28
N ILE A 84 1.68 -3.59 -1.83
CA ILE A 84 2.84 -3.31 -2.70
C ILE A 84 3.15 -4.51 -3.60
N CYS A 85 3.08 -5.72 -3.03
CA CYS A 85 3.27 -6.95 -3.79
C CYS A 85 2.16 -7.14 -4.82
N ASP A 86 0.90 -6.89 -4.43
CA ASP A 86 -0.26 -7.01 -5.31
C ASP A 86 -0.18 -6.03 -6.49
N LEU A 87 0.18 -4.76 -6.21
CA LEU A 87 0.40 -3.75 -7.24
C LEU A 87 1.53 -4.16 -8.21
N ALA A 88 2.65 -4.68 -7.69
CA ALA A 88 3.75 -5.15 -8.52
C ALA A 88 3.34 -6.31 -9.41
N HIS A 89 2.58 -7.28 -8.88
CA HIS A 89 2.05 -8.42 -9.64
C HIS A 89 1.10 -7.94 -10.74
N PHE A 90 0.19 -7.02 -10.42
CA PHE A 90 -0.71 -6.42 -11.40
C PHE A 90 0.06 -5.73 -12.53
N LEU A 91 1.00 -4.84 -12.20
CA LEU A 91 1.79 -4.10 -13.17
C LEU A 91 2.66 -5.03 -14.03
N ASN A 92 3.30 -6.03 -13.43
CA ASN A 92 4.06 -7.04 -14.17
C ASN A 92 3.18 -7.84 -15.12
N LYS A 93 1.95 -8.14 -14.71
CA LYS A 93 0.96 -8.78 -15.60
C LYS A 93 0.51 -7.87 -16.75
N CYS A 94 0.62 -6.56 -16.58
CA CYS A 94 0.45 -5.57 -17.64
C CYS A 94 1.69 -5.35 -18.52
N GLY A 95 2.79 -6.06 -18.26
CA GLY A 95 4.03 -5.96 -19.04
C GLY A 95 5.11 -5.08 -18.42
N ALA A 96 4.97 -4.64 -17.16
CA ALA A 96 6.04 -3.97 -16.43
C ALA A 96 7.15 -4.95 -16.01
N HIS A 97 8.30 -4.42 -15.62
CA HIS A 97 9.43 -5.19 -15.09
C HIS A 97 9.76 -4.69 -13.68
N ILE A 98 9.06 -5.24 -12.67
CA ILE A 98 9.24 -4.89 -11.26
C ILE A 98 9.73 -6.12 -10.50
N SER A 99 10.78 -5.94 -9.69
CA SER A 99 11.32 -6.97 -8.79
C SER A 99 11.56 -6.40 -7.39
N GLY A 100 11.64 -7.28 -6.37
CA GLY A 100 11.89 -6.89 -4.99
C GLY A 100 10.66 -6.34 -4.23
N ALA A 101 9.46 -6.41 -4.79
CA ALA A 101 8.25 -6.07 -4.05
C ALA A 101 8.07 -6.99 -2.82
N GLY A 102 7.77 -6.40 -1.66
CA GLY A 102 7.78 -7.09 -0.35
C GLY A 102 9.14 -7.01 0.37
N GLU A 103 10.19 -6.57 -0.32
CA GLU A 103 11.50 -6.31 0.26
C GLU A 103 11.72 -4.81 0.50
N SER A 104 12.83 -4.47 1.18
CA SER A 104 13.18 -3.04 1.43
C SER A 104 13.67 -2.31 0.18
N THR A 105 13.96 -3.04 -0.90
CA THR A 105 14.45 -2.46 -2.14
C THR A 105 13.63 -3.01 -3.31
N ILE A 106 13.03 -2.11 -4.07
CA ILE A 106 12.27 -2.43 -5.28
C ILE A 106 13.04 -1.89 -6.48
N ILE A 107 13.16 -2.69 -7.53
CA ILE A 107 13.82 -2.33 -8.79
C ILE A 107 12.77 -2.37 -9.89
N ILE A 108 12.70 -1.30 -10.68
CA ILE A 108 11.75 -1.13 -11.76
C ILE A 108 12.55 -0.77 -13.01
N ASP A 109 12.50 -1.63 -14.01
CA ASP A 109 13.04 -1.34 -15.34
C ASP A 109 11.91 -0.80 -16.21
N GLY A 110 12.02 0.46 -16.62
CA GLY A 110 10.96 1.15 -17.32
C GLY A 110 10.69 0.57 -18.71
N VAL A 111 9.43 0.44 -19.08
CA VAL A 111 8.99 -0.08 -20.37
C VAL A 111 8.34 1.01 -21.22
N GLN A 112 8.34 0.85 -22.53
CA GLN A 112 7.74 1.85 -23.43
C GLN A 112 6.22 1.93 -23.33
N TYR A 113 5.57 0.81 -23.05
CA TYR A 113 4.11 0.72 -22.95
C TYR A 113 3.69 -0.45 -22.08
N LEU A 114 2.51 -0.33 -21.50
CA LEU A 114 1.81 -1.39 -20.79
C LEU A 114 0.60 -1.84 -21.60
N HIS A 115 0.18 -3.08 -21.39
CA HIS A 115 -1.05 -3.64 -21.99
C HIS A 115 -2.09 -3.94 -20.91
N GLY A 116 -3.34 -4.16 -21.31
CA GLY A 116 -4.40 -4.57 -20.40
C GLY A 116 -4.25 -6.04 -19.97
N CYS A 117 -4.77 -6.36 -18.79
CA CYS A 117 -4.83 -7.73 -18.30
C CYS A 117 -6.11 -7.98 -17.49
N GLU A 118 -6.49 -9.24 -17.33
CA GLU A 118 -7.43 -9.67 -16.30
C GLU A 118 -6.66 -9.91 -15.00
N TYR A 119 -7.13 -9.33 -13.91
CA TYR A 119 -6.45 -9.42 -12.61
C TYR A 119 -7.47 -9.52 -11.48
N THR A 120 -7.25 -10.43 -10.55
CA THR A 120 -8.03 -10.51 -9.31
C THR A 120 -7.23 -9.84 -8.22
N VAL A 121 -7.75 -8.72 -7.72
CA VAL A 121 -7.15 -7.97 -6.61
C VAL A 121 -7.18 -8.83 -5.35
N MET A 122 -6.14 -8.73 -4.53
CA MET A 122 -6.07 -9.44 -3.26
C MET A 122 -7.19 -9.03 -2.30
N ALA A 123 -7.50 -9.90 -1.32
CA ALA A 123 -8.43 -9.59 -0.25
C ALA A 123 -7.92 -8.42 0.63
N ASP A 124 -8.82 -7.52 1.01
CA ASP A 124 -8.54 -6.36 1.84
C ASP A 124 -8.37 -6.74 3.31
N ARG A 125 -7.12 -6.82 3.78
CA ARG A 125 -6.77 -7.12 5.18
C ARG A 125 -7.22 -6.02 6.14
N ILE A 126 -7.35 -4.77 5.68
CA ILE A 126 -7.78 -3.64 6.52
C ILE A 126 -9.28 -3.76 6.80
N ALA A 127 -10.08 -4.06 5.78
CA ALA A 127 -11.50 -4.37 5.95
C ALA A 127 -11.70 -5.58 6.86
N ALA A 128 -10.94 -6.66 6.64
CA ALA A 128 -10.99 -7.86 7.50
C ALA A 128 -10.71 -7.50 8.97
N THR A 129 -9.62 -6.77 9.25
CA THR A 129 -9.26 -6.35 10.61
C THR A 129 -10.31 -5.42 11.22
N THR A 130 -10.95 -4.57 10.43
CA THR A 130 -12.04 -3.69 10.88
C THR A 130 -13.25 -4.52 11.36
N PHE A 131 -13.66 -5.53 10.60
CA PHE A 131 -14.76 -6.42 11.02
C PHE A 131 -14.37 -7.29 12.21
N MET A 132 -13.13 -7.76 12.30
CA MET A 132 -12.61 -8.46 13.47
C MET A 132 -12.69 -7.56 14.72
N SER A 133 -12.31 -6.29 14.59
CA SER A 133 -12.41 -5.31 15.68
C SER A 133 -13.87 -5.07 16.09
N ALA A 134 -14.79 -4.98 15.15
CA ALA A 134 -16.21 -4.86 15.43
C ALA A 134 -16.73 -6.07 16.23
N ALA A 135 -16.35 -7.30 15.83
CA ALA A 135 -16.72 -8.50 16.58
C ALA A 135 -16.13 -8.50 18.00
N ALA A 136 -14.88 -8.08 18.15
CA ALA A 136 -14.19 -8.01 19.43
C ALA A 136 -14.90 -7.05 20.40
N VAL A 137 -15.24 -5.83 19.99
CA VAL A 137 -15.86 -4.81 20.86
C VAL A 137 -17.32 -5.10 21.18
N THR A 138 -18.02 -5.83 20.31
CA THR A 138 -19.44 -6.20 20.53
C THR A 138 -19.62 -7.57 21.20
N GLY A 139 -18.52 -8.31 21.42
CA GLY A 139 -18.59 -9.68 21.95
C GLY A 139 -19.32 -10.66 21.02
N SER A 140 -19.31 -10.37 19.71
CA SER A 140 -20.03 -11.11 18.69
C SER A 140 -19.17 -12.21 18.08
N HIS A 141 -19.82 -13.10 17.32
CA HIS A 141 -19.17 -14.09 16.45
C HIS A 141 -19.38 -13.72 14.98
N ILE A 142 -18.30 -13.70 14.20
CA ILE A 142 -18.36 -13.52 12.75
C ILE A 142 -17.46 -14.53 12.04
N THR A 143 -17.76 -14.78 10.78
CA THR A 143 -16.89 -15.54 9.87
C THR A 143 -16.60 -14.70 8.64
N LEU A 144 -15.33 -14.41 8.42
CA LEU A 144 -14.81 -13.76 7.22
C LEU A 144 -14.40 -14.84 6.22
N LYS A 145 -14.76 -14.67 4.97
CA LYS A 145 -14.42 -15.58 3.87
C LYS A 145 -13.53 -14.85 2.86
N ASP A 146 -12.88 -15.64 2.02
CA ASP A 146 -12.01 -15.15 0.95
C ASP A 146 -10.89 -14.23 1.51
N ILE A 147 -10.37 -14.53 2.69
CA ILE A 147 -9.25 -13.84 3.30
C ILE A 147 -7.92 -14.49 2.91
N VAL A 148 -6.82 -13.74 3.01
CA VAL A 148 -5.47 -14.27 2.93
C VAL A 148 -4.90 -14.38 4.36
N PRO A 149 -4.83 -15.59 4.96
CA PRO A 149 -4.42 -15.75 6.36
C PRO A 149 -3.09 -15.11 6.71
N SER A 150 -2.08 -15.22 5.84
CA SER A 150 -0.75 -14.63 6.04
C SER A 150 -0.77 -13.11 6.16
N HIS A 151 -1.76 -12.43 5.58
CA HIS A 151 -1.91 -10.98 5.71
C HIS A 151 -2.45 -10.53 7.07
N LEU A 152 -2.94 -11.48 7.89
CA LEU A 152 -3.51 -11.22 9.22
C LEU A 152 -2.60 -11.69 10.36
N GLU A 153 -1.50 -12.38 10.08
CA GLU A 153 -0.60 -12.96 11.09
C GLU A 153 -0.09 -11.93 12.11
N SER A 154 0.16 -10.70 11.68
CA SER A 154 0.64 -9.63 12.57
C SER A 154 -0.43 -9.10 13.53
N VAL A 155 -1.71 -9.25 13.22
CA VAL A 155 -2.81 -8.71 14.04
C VAL A 155 -3.50 -9.78 14.88
N LEU A 156 -3.49 -11.05 14.47
CA LEU A 156 -4.14 -12.14 15.18
C LEU A 156 -3.69 -12.28 16.65
N PRO A 157 -2.38 -12.17 16.99
CA PRO A 157 -1.92 -12.21 18.37
C PRO A 157 -2.50 -11.10 19.25
N ILE A 158 -2.76 -9.91 18.66
CA ILE A 158 -3.38 -8.78 19.39
C ILE A 158 -4.81 -9.10 19.77
N PHE A 159 -5.58 -9.72 18.86
CA PHE A 159 -6.94 -10.16 19.15
C PHE A 159 -6.97 -11.27 20.21
N GLU A 160 -6.02 -12.19 20.17
CA GLU A 160 -5.89 -13.26 21.17
C GLU A 160 -5.56 -12.68 22.55
N GLU A 161 -4.60 -11.75 22.64
CA GLU A 161 -4.27 -11.03 23.89
C GLU A 161 -5.47 -10.24 24.42
N ALA A 162 -6.28 -9.65 23.54
CA ALA A 162 -7.53 -8.96 23.89
C ALA A 162 -8.62 -9.92 24.40
N GLY A 163 -8.40 -11.24 24.36
CA GLY A 163 -9.32 -12.28 24.84
C GLY A 163 -10.28 -12.83 23.78
N CYS A 164 -10.06 -12.50 22.50
CA CYS A 164 -10.81 -13.12 21.41
C CYS A 164 -10.33 -14.55 21.16
N SER A 165 -11.24 -15.41 20.71
CA SER A 165 -10.90 -16.71 20.16
C SER A 165 -11.13 -16.72 18.66
N TYR A 166 -10.23 -17.36 17.90
CA TYR A 166 -10.39 -17.48 16.46
C TYR A 166 -10.03 -18.88 15.96
N HIS A 167 -10.55 -19.19 14.78
CA HIS A 167 -10.25 -20.42 14.07
C HIS A 167 -10.09 -20.14 12.58
N LEU A 168 -8.95 -20.56 12.02
CA LEU A 168 -8.65 -20.49 10.62
C LEU A 168 -8.94 -21.83 9.94
N LYS A 169 -9.64 -21.79 8.80
CA LYS A 169 -9.91 -22.96 7.96
C LYS A 169 -9.82 -22.57 6.50
N GLY A 170 -8.69 -22.88 5.87
CA GLY A 170 -8.42 -22.45 4.49
C GLY A 170 -8.36 -20.92 4.39
N ASP A 171 -9.20 -20.34 3.58
CA ASP A 171 -9.38 -18.91 3.35
C ASP A 171 -10.48 -18.27 4.22
N ALA A 172 -10.95 -18.96 5.24
CA ALA A 172 -11.97 -18.47 6.16
C ALA A 172 -11.41 -18.31 7.58
N LEU A 173 -11.76 -17.21 8.23
CA LEU A 173 -11.48 -16.90 9.62
C LEU A 173 -12.77 -16.71 10.38
N SER A 174 -13.03 -17.55 11.38
CA SER A 174 -14.08 -17.34 12.38
C SER A 174 -13.47 -16.71 13.61
N ILE A 175 -14.03 -15.61 14.11
CA ILE A 175 -13.58 -14.92 15.31
C ILE A 175 -14.77 -14.67 16.25
N THR A 176 -14.53 -14.83 17.54
CA THR A 176 -15.51 -14.56 18.61
C THR A 176 -14.91 -13.58 19.60
N GLY A 177 -15.57 -12.46 19.80
CA GLY A 177 -15.21 -11.48 20.81
C GLY A 177 -15.54 -11.97 22.24
N PRO A 178 -14.77 -11.58 23.26
CA PRO A 178 -15.06 -11.88 24.66
C PRO A 178 -16.20 -11.00 25.17
N LYS A 179 -16.83 -11.40 26.31
CA LYS A 179 -17.81 -10.54 27.00
C LYS A 179 -17.20 -9.22 27.48
N ARG A 180 -15.90 -9.19 27.76
CA ARG A 180 -15.12 -8.03 28.16
C ARG A 180 -13.71 -8.17 27.60
N LEU A 181 -13.26 -7.15 26.87
CA LEU A 181 -11.90 -7.11 26.34
C LEU A 181 -10.87 -7.07 27.48
N GLN A 182 -9.76 -7.79 27.28
CA GLN A 182 -8.57 -7.72 28.11
C GLN A 182 -7.74 -6.49 27.72
N PRO A 183 -7.08 -5.83 28.68
CA PRO A 183 -6.13 -4.76 28.35
C PRO A 183 -4.92 -5.35 27.62
N LEU A 184 -4.52 -4.67 26.55
CA LEU A 184 -3.27 -4.97 25.82
C LEU A 184 -2.06 -4.47 26.61
N LYS A 185 -0.94 -5.16 26.53
CA LYS A 185 0.32 -4.82 27.20
C LYS A 185 1.26 -4.06 26.28
#